data_5481a9abdabfb6d2c4ff3849cc0bc0d4
#
_entry.id   5481a9abdabfb6d2c4ff3849cc0bc0d4
#
_cell.length_a   1.000
_cell.length_b   1.000
_cell.length_c   1.000
_cell.angle_alpha   90.00
_cell.angle_beta   90.00
_cell.angle_gamma   90.00
#
_symmetry.space_group_name_H-M   'P 1'
#
loop_
_entity.id
_entity.type
_entity.pdbx_description
1 polymer ?
#
loop_
_entity_poly.entity_id
_entity_poly.type
_entity_poly.pdbx_seq_one_letter_code
_entity_poly.pdbx_strand_id
1 'polypeptide(L)'
;MNTYLLGKNDFDFSISYYSGIGYPLDFLKLHAHPYHEFSLISDGDITYTSESCMERVIGPCFIFSKAYQLHNPFIEQTHQYARHQIKFQPRLLSSLPEEILAQLSHLTEDSVICRITPSDYQCMRRIVETLLNLFQCHHEITTSLPEYQLLTGALLLIAKDCYLRSTTQSQSNSADSYINTVVQYVKENYAEKITIDRLSERFFVSKTKLSNDFKKRSGMTIGTFLMMTRINHAKVLLKQGYRVERVAQLCGYPGTSFFIKTFKRVTQLTPLKYQQIVSIK
;
A
#
# COMPACT_ATOMS: atom_id res chain seq x y z
N MET A 1 13.88 13.99 10.71
CA MET A 1 13.59 12.60 10.33
C MET A 1 14.84 11.79 10.60
N ASN A 2 14.78 10.86 11.53
CA ASN A 2 15.88 9.94 11.78
C ASN A 2 15.62 8.66 10.97
N THR A 3 16.45 8.39 9.98
CA THR A 3 16.36 7.16 9.16
C THR A 3 17.60 6.32 9.42
N TYR A 4 17.38 5.09 9.81
CA TYR A 4 18.43 4.11 10.00
C TYR A 4 18.37 3.13 8.84
N LEU A 5 19.45 3.00 8.07
CA LEU A 5 19.56 2.14 6.90
C LEU A 5 20.48 0.95 7.19
N LEU A 6 20.03 -0.25 6.88
CA LEU A 6 20.77 -1.48 6.91
C LEU A 6 21.22 -1.91 5.50
N GLY A 7 22.52 -2.13 5.31
CA GLY A 7 23.11 -2.63 4.06
C GLY A 7 23.64 -1.52 3.12
N LYS A 8 24.87 -1.71 2.61
CA LYS A 8 25.55 -0.70 1.78
C LYS A 8 25.21 -0.77 0.29
N ASN A 9 24.68 -1.89 -0.24
CA ASN A 9 24.42 -2.05 -1.68
C ASN A 9 23.12 -2.80 -2.02
N ASP A 10 22.50 -3.52 -1.07
CA ASP A 10 21.18 -4.13 -1.22
C ASP A 10 20.35 -3.73 -0.01
N PHE A 11 19.30 -2.94 -0.25
CA PHE A 11 18.39 -2.51 0.79
C PHE A 11 17.54 -3.70 1.25
N ASP A 12 17.96 -4.39 2.30
CA ASP A 12 17.22 -5.53 2.86
C ASP A 12 16.24 -5.14 3.95
N PHE A 13 16.62 -4.16 4.77
CA PHE A 13 15.83 -3.69 5.91
C PHE A 13 16.15 -2.24 6.24
N SER A 14 15.15 -1.46 6.60
CA SER A 14 15.35 -0.14 7.21
C SER A 14 14.25 0.16 8.22
N ILE A 15 14.59 0.99 9.19
CA ILE A 15 13.64 1.50 10.16
C ILE A 15 13.80 3.02 10.28
N SER A 16 12.68 3.74 10.36
CA SER A 16 12.68 5.20 10.50
C SER A 16 11.56 5.65 11.41
N TYR A 17 11.75 6.81 12.05
CA TYR A 17 10.75 7.50 12.83
C TYR A 17 10.54 8.91 12.31
N TYR A 18 9.30 9.35 12.29
CA TYR A 18 8.91 10.73 11.98
C TYR A 18 7.87 11.22 12.97
N SER A 19 7.98 12.49 13.39
CA SER A 19 6.92 13.19 14.13
C SER A 19 6.94 14.66 13.75
N GLY A 20 5.77 15.24 13.52
CA GLY A 20 5.61 16.64 13.12
C GLY A 20 4.17 16.98 12.71
N ILE A 21 3.95 18.22 12.28
CA ILE A 21 2.68 18.62 11.68
C ILE A 21 2.72 18.27 10.19
N GLY A 22 1.76 17.45 9.73
CA GLY A 22 1.74 16.94 8.36
C GLY A 22 2.93 16.03 8.04
N TYR A 23 3.20 15.86 6.76
CA TYR A 23 4.32 15.05 6.26
C TYR A 23 4.86 15.66 4.95
N PRO A 24 6.17 15.60 4.66
CA PRO A 24 6.73 16.18 3.44
C PRO A 24 6.01 15.69 2.18
N LEU A 25 5.50 16.63 1.37
CA LEU A 25 4.63 16.34 0.20
C LEU A 25 5.28 15.46 -0.85
N ASP A 26 6.62 15.48 -0.95
CA ASP A 26 7.34 14.64 -1.94
C ASP A 26 7.22 13.14 -1.68
N PHE A 27 6.93 12.75 -0.45
CA PHE A 27 6.72 11.36 -0.05
C PHE A 27 5.26 10.89 -0.18
N LEU A 28 4.33 11.82 -0.48
CA LEU A 28 2.89 11.56 -0.59
C LEU A 28 2.45 11.28 -2.05
N LYS A 29 3.41 11.04 -2.96
CA LYS A 29 3.08 10.71 -4.34
C LYS A 29 2.77 9.22 -4.46
N LEU A 30 1.86 8.92 -5.41
CA LEU A 30 1.60 7.55 -5.81
C LEU A 30 2.89 6.88 -6.28
N HIS A 31 3.26 5.78 -5.63
CA HIS A 31 4.50 5.05 -5.93
C HIS A 31 4.35 3.55 -5.66
N ALA A 32 5.31 2.79 -6.17
CA ALA A 32 5.52 1.39 -5.85
C ALA A 32 7.03 1.16 -5.67
N HIS A 33 7.39 0.20 -4.87
CA HIS A 33 8.78 -0.15 -4.58
C HIS A 33 8.94 -1.68 -4.39
N PRO A 34 10.15 -2.23 -4.51
CA PRO A 34 10.38 -3.67 -4.51
C PRO A 34 10.41 -4.30 -3.10
N TYR A 35 10.09 -3.58 -2.07
CA TYR A 35 10.08 -4.03 -0.68
C TYR A 35 8.69 -3.90 -0.05
N HIS A 36 8.44 -4.66 1.01
CA HIS A 36 7.30 -4.44 1.90
C HIS A 36 7.56 -3.25 2.80
N GLU A 37 6.50 -2.53 3.14
CA GLU A 37 6.55 -1.42 4.07
C GLU A 37 5.49 -1.61 5.15
N PHE A 38 5.92 -1.55 6.40
CA PHE A 38 5.03 -1.53 7.55
C PHE A 38 5.17 -0.19 8.27
N SER A 39 4.09 0.57 8.35
CA SER A 39 4.03 1.84 9.06
C SER A 39 3.12 1.71 10.27
N LEU A 40 3.69 1.90 11.47
CA LEU A 40 2.94 2.00 12.72
C LEU A 40 2.77 3.47 13.08
N ILE A 41 1.54 3.93 13.14
CA ILE A 41 1.17 5.32 13.27
C ILE A 41 0.47 5.53 14.62
N SER A 42 0.99 6.46 15.42
CA SER A 42 0.40 6.80 16.73
C SER A 42 -0.69 7.84 16.61
N ASP A 43 -0.53 8.77 15.68
CA ASP A 43 -1.42 9.91 15.48
C ASP A 43 -1.41 10.35 14.02
N GLY A 44 -2.55 10.80 13.53
CA GLY A 44 -2.72 11.30 12.17
C GLY A 44 -4.14 11.12 11.64
N ASP A 45 -4.43 11.90 10.59
CA ASP A 45 -5.61 11.75 9.74
C ASP A 45 -5.12 11.31 8.36
N ILE A 46 -5.32 10.05 8.02
CA ILE A 46 -4.68 9.41 6.89
C ILE A 46 -5.74 8.80 5.99
N THR A 47 -5.69 9.14 4.71
CA THR A 47 -6.39 8.38 3.67
C THR A 47 -5.36 7.53 2.93
N TYR A 48 -5.43 6.25 3.11
CA TYR A 48 -4.59 5.29 2.38
C TYR A 48 -5.30 4.78 1.16
N THR A 49 -4.65 4.89 0.02
CA THR A 49 -5.15 4.37 -1.25
C THR A 49 -4.13 3.40 -1.81
N SER A 50 -4.57 2.19 -2.08
CA SER A 50 -3.79 1.15 -2.78
C SER A 50 -4.56 0.64 -3.99
N GLU A 51 -3.98 -0.35 -4.66
CA GLU A 51 -4.66 -1.02 -5.78
C GLU A 51 -5.99 -1.67 -5.35
N SER A 52 -6.12 -2.09 -4.09
CA SER A 52 -7.25 -2.84 -3.55
C SER A 52 -8.16 -2.02 -2.65
N CYS A 53 -7.65 -1.01 -1.94
CA CYS A 53 -8.44 -0.27 -0.97
C CYS A 53 -8.25 1.25 -1.07
N MET A 54 -9.26 1.96 -0.58
CA MET A 54 -9.19 3.38 -0.28
C MET A 54 -9.95 3.61 1.03
N GLU A 55 -9.20 3.84 2.09
CA GLU A 55 -9.76 3.97 3.43
C GLU A 55 -9.16 5.18 4.16
N ARG A 56 -9.97 5.82 5.01
CA ARG A 56 -9.55 6.91 5.89
C ARG A 56 -9.59 6.45 7.33
N VAL A 57 -8.47 6.65 8.02
CA VAL A 57 -8.33 6.33 9.45
C VAL A 57 -7.81 7.56 10.20
N ILE A 58 -8.41 7.83 11.35
CA ILE A 58 -7.97 8.85 12.29
C ILE A 58 -7.53 8.16 13.57
N GLY A 59 -6.34 8.53 14.10
CA GLY A 59 -5.78 7.97 15.33
C GLY A 59 -4.87 6.77 15.08
N PRO A 60 -4.63 5.94 16.12
CA PRO A 60 -3.70 4.84 16.01
C PRO A 60 -4.09 3.84 14.93
N CYS A 61 -3.14 3.56 14.02
CA CYS A 61 -3.34 2.58 12.95
C CYS A 61 -2.00 1.98 12.52
N PHE A 62 -2.06 0.90 11.76
CA PHE A 62 -0.94 0.48 10.94
C PHE A 62 -1.32 0.48 9.46
N ILE A 63 -0.30 0.63 8.62
CA ILE A 63 -0.38 0.43 7.17
C ILE A 63 0.62 -0.65 6.80
N PHE A 64 0.18 -1.67 6.07
CA PHE A 64 1.05 -2.60 5.38
C PHE A 64 0.96 -2.33 3.88
N SER A 65 2.07 -1.94 3.25
CA SER A 65 2.17 -1.75 1.82
C SER A 65 2.97 -2.90 1.21
N LYS A 66 2.32 -3.66 0.33
CA LYS A 66 2.94 -4.81 -0.32
C LYS A 66 3.96 -4.37 -1.36
N ALA A 67 5.07 -5.12 -1.46
CA ALA A 67 6.08 -4.93 -2.50
C ALA A 67 5.45 -4.94 -3.90
N TYR A 68 5.91 -4.02 -4.77
CA TYR A 68 5.44 -3.83 -6.15
C TYR A 68 3.95 -3.42 -6.30
N GLN A 69 3.25 -3.11 -5.21
CA GLN A 69 1.90 -2.56 -5.25
C GLN A 69 1.91 -1.05 -5.20
N LEU A 70 1.09 -0.44 -6.07
CA LEU A 70 0.89 1.01 -6.04
C LEU A 70 0.13 1.41 -4.79
N HIS A 71 0.65 2.41 -4.11
CA HIS A 71 0.00 2.97 -2.94
C HIS A 71 0.29 4.46 -2.78
N ASN A 72 -0.57 5.13 -2.03
CA ASN A 72 -0.47 6.54 -1.69
C ASN A 72 -1.05 6.75 -0.29
N PRO A 73 -0.22 6.99 0.73
CA PRO A 73 -0.69 7.49 2.01
C PRO A 73 -0.88 9.01 1.91
N PHE A 74 -2.13 9.47 1.80
CA PHE A 74 -2.45 10.89 1.89
C PHE A 74 -2.63 11.26 3.36
N ILE A 75 -1.85 12.23 3.83
CA ILE A 75 -1.83 12.68 5.22
C ILE A 75 -2.34 14.12 5.26
N GLU A 76 -3.33 14.37 6.12
CA GLU A 76 -3.85 15.72 6.32
C GLU A 76 -2.76 16.62 6.93
N GLN A 77 -2.40 17.69 6.22
CA GLN A 77 -1.22 18.50 6.53
C GLN A 77 -1.37 19.40 7.76
N THR A 78 -2.59 19.55 8.25
CA THR A 78 -2.89 20.39 9.43
C THR A 78 -2.88 19.63 10.75
N HIS A 79 -2.77 18.31 10.70
CA HIS A 79 -2.81 17.45 11.88
C HIS A 79 -1.42 17.00 12.30
N GLN A 80 -1.27 16.73 13.60
CA GLN A 80 -0.10 16.04 14.12
C GLN A 80 -0.01 14.67 13.45
N TYR A 81 1.19 14.29 13.05
CA TYR A 81 1.47 13.00 12.45
C TYR A 81 2.73 12.39 13.02
N ALA A 82 2.65 11.17 13.49
CA ALA A 82 3.80 10.45 14.02
C ALA A 82 3.75 8.98 13.62
N ARG A 83 4.86 8.47 13.05
CA ARG A 83 4.97 7.10 12.60
C ARG A 83 6.34 6.49 12.85
N HIS A 84 6.35 5.19 13.08
CA HIS A 84 7.50 4.33 12.83
C HIS A 84 7.28 3.63 11.49
N GLN A 85 8.30 3.52 10.66
CA GLN A 85 8.23 2.85 9.36
C GLN A 85 9.35 1.83 9.26
N ILE A 86 8.98 0.60 8.93
CA ILE A 86 9.88 -0.51 8.65
C ILE A 86 9.72 -0.87 7.18
N LYS A 87 10.84 -0.93 6.45
CA LYS A 87 10.90 -1.40 5.06
C LYS A 87 11.78 -2.63 5.01
N PHE A 88 11.33 -3.67 4.34
CA PHE A 88 12.06 -4.92 4.25
C PHE A 88 11.80 -5.67 2.93
N GLN A 89 12.81 -6.38 2.47
CA GLN A 89 12.67 -7.23 1.29
C GLN A 89 11.78 -8.45 1.62
N PRO A 90 10.97 -8.93 0.65
CA PRO A 90 10.14 -10.13 0.85
C PRO A 90 10.95 -11.35 1.33
N ARG A 91 12.21 -11.46 0.89
CA ARG A 91 13.14 -12.54 1.30
C ARG A 91 13.46 -12.56 2.80
N LEU A 92 13.27 -11.45 3.52
CA LEU A 92 13.46 -11.41 4.97
C LEU A 92 12.56 -12.42 5.68
N LEU A 93 11.37 -12.67 5.18
CA LEU A 93 10.42 -13.60 5.77
C LEU A 93 10.62 -15.04 5.28
N SER A 94 11.39 -15.28 4.21
CA SER A 94 11.48 -16.59 3.55
C SER A 94 12.11 -17.70 4.42
N SER A 95 12.80 -17.34 5.50
CA SER A 95 13.38 -18.29 6.47
C SER A 95 12.44 -18.60 7.64
N LEU A 96 11.27 -17.95 7.73
CA LEU A 96 10.26 -18.30 8.73
C LEU A 96 9.64 -19.67 8.40
N PRO A 97 9.21 -20.43 9.44
CA PRO A 97 8.48 -21.69 9.24
C PRO A 97 7.27 -21.51 8.31
N GLU A 98 6.98 -22.55 7.53
CA GLU A 98 5.90 -22.52 6.51
C GLU A 98 4.54 -22.23 7.14
N GLU A 99 4.30 -22.74 8.36
CA GLU A 99 3.06 -22.48 9.11
C GLU A 99 2.89 -21.01 9.46
N ILE A 100 3.98 -20.29 9.74
CA ILE A 100 3.96 -18.86 10.00
C ILE A 100 3.74 -18.10 8.69
N LEU A 101 4.42 -18.48 7.61
CA LEU A 101 4.23 -17.88 6.29
C LEU A 101 2.79 -18.03 5.80
N ALA A 102 2.19 -19.19 5.98
CA ALA A 102 0.79 -19.44 5.65
C ALA A 102 -0.16 -18.52 6.43
N GLN A 103 0.12 -18.27 7.71
CA GLN A 103 -0.67 -17.33 8.51
C GLN A 103 -0.49 -15.87 8.07
N LEU A 104 0.71 -15.49 7.64
CA LEU A 104 1.01 -14.14 7.18
C LEU A 104 0.42 -13.85 5.80
N SER A 105 0.10 -14.88 4.99
CA SER A 105 -0.45 -14.70 3.64
C SER A 105 -1.66 -13.76 3.62
N HIS A 106 -2.58 -13.90 4.58
CA HIS A 106 -3.77 -13.04 4.69
C HIS A 106 -3.46 -11.54 4.82
N LEU A 107 -2.34 -11.19 5.46
CA LEU A 107 -1.91 -9.80 5.55
C LEU A 107 -1.06 -9.39 4.35
N THR A 108 -0.20 -10.31 3.85
CA THR A 108 0.80 -10.00 2.82
C THR A 108 0.29 -10.20 1.38
N GLU A 109 -0.95 -10.70 1.20
CA GLU A 109 -1.57 -10.81 -0.11
C GLU A 109 -1.88 -9.46 -0.73
N ASP A 110 -2.19 -8.46 0.09
CA ASP A 110 -2.58 -7.13 -0.36
C ASP A 110 -2.06 -6.03 0.58
N SER A 111 -2.15 -4.77 0.12
CA SER A 111 -1.84 -3.61 0.97
C SER A 111 -3.07 -3.23 1.76
N VAL A 112 -2.89 -3.00 3.07
CA VAL A 112 -3.99 -2.70 3.98
C VAL A 112 -3.68 -1.52 4.89
N ILE A 113 -4.73 -0.84 5.36
CA ILE A 113 -4.70 0.07 6.51
C ILE A 113 -5.69 -0.47 7.54
N CYS A 114 -5.29 -0.46 8.80
CA CYS A 114 -6.10 -0.98 9.88
C CYS A 114 -6.04 -0.06 11.10
N ARG A 115 -7.22 0.38 11.59
CA ARG A 115 -7.32 1.04 12.88
C ARG A 115 -7.06 0.03 13.98
N ILE A 116 -6.28 0.43 14.98
CA ILE A 116 -5.93 -0.42 16.13
C ILE A 116 -6.26 0.25 17.45
N THR A 117 -6.37 -0.55 18.48
CA THR A 117 -6.56 -0.03 19.84
C THR A 117 -5.25 0.57 20.38
N PRO A 118 -5.31 1.47 21.36
CA PRO A 118 -4.10 1.97 22.04
C PRO A 118 -3.25 0.83 22.62
N SER A 119 -3.87 -0.24 23.11
CA SER A 119 -3.16 -1.42 23.63
C SER A 119 -2.40 -2.18 22.54
N ASP A 120 -3.04 -2.43 21.39
CA ASP A 120 -2.41 -3.07 20.25
C ASP A 120 -1.24 -2.21 19.73
N TYR A 121 -1.44 -0.87 19.67
CA TYR A 121 -0.38 0.06 19.30
C TYR A 121 0.83 -0.07 20.23
N GLN A 122 0.64 -0.10 21.55
CA GLN A 122 1.75 -0.23 22.50
C GLN A 122 2.46 -1.58 22.38
N CYS A 123 1.72 -2.65 22.12
CA CYS A 123 2.30 -3.97 21.88
C CYS A 123 3.23 -3.96 20.64
N MET A 124 2.73 -3.45 19.52
CA MET A 124 3.51 -3.34 18.27
C MET A 124 4.72 -2.39 18.43
N ARG A 125 4.52 -1.27 19.12
CA ARG A 125 5.56 -0.27 19.38
C ARG A 125 6.75 -0.87 20.10
N ARG A 126 6.53 -1.73 21.12
CA ARG A 126 7.62 -2.41 21.85
C ARG A 126 8.49 -3.25 20.92
N ILE A 127 7.89 -3.97 19.98
CA ILE A 127 8.63 -4.76 18.98
C ILE A 127 9.43 -3.83 18.06
N VAL A 128 8.84 -2.74 17.61
CA VAL A 128 9.52 -1.76 16.75
C VAL A 128 10.68 -1.10 17.48
N GLU A 129 10.53 -0.75 18.75
CA GLU A 129 11.60 -0.20 19.59
C GLU A 129 12.71 -1.24 19.84
N THR A 130 12.37 -2.51 20.03
CA THR A 130 13.35 -3.59 20.13
C THR A 130 14.16 -3.74 18.84
N LEU A 131 13.49 -3.72 17.67
CA LEU A 131 14.16 -3.72 16.37
C LEU A 131 15.11 -2.51 16.22
N LEU A 132 14.69 -1.35 16.68
CA LEU A 132 15.50 -0.13 16.62
C LEU A 132 16.75 -0.24 17.51
N ASN A 133 16.60 -0.77 18.72
CA ASN A 133 17.71 -0.98 19.66
C ASN A 133 18.71 -2.00 19.12
N LEU A 134 18.25 -3.13 18.58
CA LEU A 134 19.11 -4.12 17.92
C LEU A 134 19.90 -3.45 16.78
N PHE A 135 19.25 -2.60 16.02
CA PHE A 135 19.87 -1.87 14.94
C PHE A 135 21.01 -0.94 15.42
N GLN A 136 20.83 -0.27 16.54
CA GLN A 136 21.84 0.62 17.11
C GLN A 136 23.02 -0.12 17.74
N CYS A 137 22.80 -1.37 18.20
CA CYS A 137 23.82 -2.20 18.83
C CYS A 137 24.73 -2.94 17.84
N HIS A 138 24.27 -3.19 16.63
CA HIS A 138 25.03 -3.92 15.61
C HIS A 138 25.75 -3.00 14.65
N HIS A 139 27.07 -2.88 14.76
CA HIS A 139 27.91 -2.03 13.88
C HIS A 139 28.15 -2.64 12.48
N GLU A 140 28.06 -3.98 12.34
CA GLU A 140 28.12 -4.67 11.05
C GLU A 140 26.87 -5.54 10.90
N ILE A 141 26.06 -5.22 9.89
CA ILE A 141 24.78 -5.88 9.71
C ILE A 141 24.85 -6.79 8.51
N THR A 142 24.80 -8.07 8.79
CA THR A 142 24.34 -9.08 7.85
C THR A 142 22.85 -9.27 8.08
N THR A 143 22.04 -9.06 7.04
CA THR A 143 20.56 -9.18 7.07
C THR A 143 20.05 -10.59 7.32
N SER A 144 20.96 -11.51 7.57
CA SER A 144 20.69 -12.90 7.96
C SER A 144 20.51 -13.10 9.48
N LEU A 145 20.40 -12.02 10.28
CA LEU A 145 20.19 -12.16 11.71
C LEU A 145 18.76 -12.64 11.99
N PRO A 146 18.60 -13.84 12.59
CA PRO A 146 17.29 -14.41 12.91
C PRO A 146 16.38 -13.47 13.71
N GLU A 147 16.97 -12.60 14.51
CA GLU A 147 16.27 -11.64 15.37
C GLU A 147 15.38 -10.69 14.56
N TYR A 148 15.88 -10.14 13.45
CA TYR A 148 15.08 -9.26 12.57
C TYR A 148 13.94 -10.01 11.90
N GLN A 149 14.17 -11.26 11.51
CA GLN A 149 13.17 -12.12 10.89
C GLN A 149 12.06 -12.46 11.87
N LEU A 150 12.44 -12.92 13.07
CA LEU A 150 11.50 -13.32 14.12
C LEU A 150 10.68 -12.12 14.63
N LEU A 151 11.32 -10.99 14.91
CA LEU A 151 10.62 -9.80 15.40
C LEU A 151 9.71 -9.18 14.33
N THR A 152 10.15 -9.15 13.07
CA THR A 152 9.28 -8.70 11.96
C THR A 152 8.12 -9.66 11.75
N GLY A 153 8.37 -10.97 11.81
CA GLY A 153 7.32 -11.99 11.76
C GLY A 153 6.30 -11.84 12.89
N ALA A 154 6.77 -11.66 14.13
CA ALA A 154 5.90 -11.44 15.29
C ALA A 154 5.06 -10.17 15.15
N LEU A 155 5.66 -9.06 14.69
CA LEU A 155 4.96 -7.81 14.42
C LEU A 155 3.83 -8.01 13.40
N LEU A 156 4.11 -8.71 12.31
CA LEU A 156 3.13 -8.98 11.25
C LEU A 156 2.03 -9.94 11.70
N LEU A 157 2.32 -10.92 12.57
CA LEU A 157 1.29 -11.80 13.15
C LEU A 157 0.31 -11.01 14.03
N ILE A 158 0.81 -10.11 14.87
CA ILE A 158 -0.03 -9.23 15.68
C ILE A 158 -0.87 -8.31 14.78
N ALA A 159 -0.25 -7.73 13.74
CA ALA A 159 -0.97 -6.90 12.78
C ALA A 159 -2.07 -7.67 12.05
N LYS A 160 -1.81 -8.92 11.63
CA LYS A 160 -2.83 -9.81 11.04
C LYS A 160 -4.01 -10.01 11.98
N ASP A 161 -3.75 -10.32 13.25
CA ASP A 161 -4.83 -10.57 14.22
C ASP A 161 -5.66 -9.31 14.48
N CYS A 162 -5.03 -8.12 14.51
CA CYS A 162 -5.73 -6.85 14.58
C CYS A 162 -6.60 -6.62 13.34
N TYR A 163 -6.07 -6.89 12.16
CA TYR A 163 -6.78 -6.74 10.89
C TYR A 163 -8.00 -7.66 10.82
N LEU A 164 -7.87 -8.94 11.17
CA LEU A 164 -8.98 -9.89 11.17
C LEU A 164 -10.08 -9.47 12.17
N ARG A 165 -9.72 -8.98 13.37
CA ARG A 165 -10.69 -8.44 14.34
C ARG A 165 -11.41 -7.20 13.79
N SER A 166 -10.72 -6.32 13.08
CA SER A 166 -11.32 -5.10 12.52
C SER A 166 -12.31 -5.41 11.39
N THR A 167 -12.00 -6.38 10.53
CA THR A 167 -12.89 -6.77 9.42
C THR A 167 -14.18 -7.40 9.89
N THR A 168 -14.18 -8.13 11.01
CA THR A 168 -15.40 -8.69 11.61
C THR A 168 -16.29 -7.62 12.25
N GLN A 169 -15.74 -6.47 12.67
CA GLN A 169 -16.48 -5.37 13.30
C GLN A 169 -16.95 -4.28 12.31
N SER A 170 -16.40 -4.23 11.10
CA SER A 170 -16.56 -3.10 10.17
C SER A 170 -17.84 -3.11 9.33
N GLN A 171 -18.88 -3.89 9.66
CA GLN A 171 -20.15 -3.85 8.92
C GLN A 171 -21.02 -2.60 9.19
N SER A 172 -20.59 -1.62 9.97
CA SER A 172 -21.52 -0.58 10.44
C SER A 172 -21.12 0.89 10.36
N ASN A 173 -19.94 1.30 9.83
CA ASN A 173 -19.60 2.73 9.87
C ASN A 173 -18.79 3.22 8.64
N SER A 174 -19.37 3.16 7.44
CA SER A 174 -19.03 4.11 6.39
C SER A 174 -20.26 4.96 6.08
N ALA A 175 -20.31 6.18 6.61
CA ALA A 175 -21.24 7.19 6.09
C ALA A 175 -20.99 7.27 4.58
N ASP A 176 -21.97 6.86 3.78
CA ASP A 176 -21.93 6.77 2.32
C ASP A 176 -21.65 8.15 1.70
N SER A 177 -20.36 8.47 1.63
CA SER A 177 -19.94 9.56 0.78
C SER A 177 -20.17 9.08 -0.67
N TYR A 178 -20.84 9.88 -1.51
CA TYR A 178 -21.01 9.58 -2.94
C TYR A 178 -19.66 9.25 -3.62
N ILE A 179 -18.55 9.71 -3.06
CA ILE A 179 -17.20 9.36 -3.51
C ILE A 179 -16.92 7.86 -3.39
N ASN A 180 -17.43 7.18 -2.36
CA ASN A 180 -17.28 5.72 -2.24
C ASN A 180 -18.02 5.02 -3.39
N THR A 181 -19.21 5.52 -3.77
CA THR A 181 -19.95 5.01 -4.93
C THR A 181 -19.20 5.27 -6.25
N VAL A 182 -18.54 6.43 -6.38
CA VAL A 182 -17.67 6.74 -7.53
C VAL A 182 -16.48 5.79 -7.58
N VAL A 183 -15.81 5.54 -6.45
CA VAL A 183 -14.69 4.57 -6.33
C VAL A 183 -15.13 3.18 -6.77
N GLN A 184 -16.26 2.71 -6.24
CA GLN A 184 -16.81 1.40 -6.58
C GLN A 184 -17.14 1.31 -8.07
N TYR A 185 -17.80 2.32 -8.63
CA TYR A 185 -18.11 2.38 -10.06
C TYR A 185 -16.85 2.31 -10.94
N VAL A 186 -15.78 3.05 -10.57
CA VAL A 186 -14.50 3.00 -11.30
C VAL A 186 -13.86 1.62 -11.22
N LYS A 187 -13.92 0.97 -10.06
CA LYS A 187 -13.40 -0.40 -9.86
C LYS A 187 -14.16 -1.45 -10.70
N GLU A 188 -15.46 -1.33 -10.83
CA GLU A 188 -16.28 -2.27 -11.58
C GLU A 188 -16.21 -2.06 -13.10
N ASN A 189 -16.02 -0.80 -13.54
CA ASN A 189 -16.06 -0.42 -14.95
C ASN A 189 -14.70 0.03 -15.52
N TYR A 190 -13.61 -0.34 -14.88
CA TYR A 190 -12.25 0.15 -15.20
C TYR A 190 -11.85 -0.07 -16.68
N ALA A 191 -12.34 -1.13 -17.32
CA ALA A 191 -12.04 -1.45 -18.70
C ALA A 191 -12.72 -0.49 -19.70
N GLU A 192 -13.76 0.23 -19.26
CA GLU A 192 -14.52 1.15 -20.10
C GLU A 192 -13.85 2.52 -20.22
N LYS A 193 -14.33 3.32 -21.18
CA LYS A 193 -13.94 4.72 -21.31
C LYS A 193 -14.60 5.56 -20.21
N ILE A 194 -13.93 5.72 -19.08
CA ILE A 194 -14.36 6.59 -17.98
C ILE A 194 -13.79 7.99 -18.18
N THR A 195 -14.66 9.00 -18.20
CA THR A 195 -14.30 10.43 -18.25
C THR A 195 -14.99 11.18 -17.13
N ILE A 196 -14.43 12.33 -16.75
CA ILE A 196 -15.03 13.17 -15.71
C ILE A 196 -16.45 13.64 -16.11
N ASP A 197 -16.70 13.82 -17.42
CA ASP A 197 -18.01 14.19 -17.96
C ASP A 197 -19.04 13.11 -17.66
N ARG A 198 -18.77 11.86 -18.05
CA ARG A 198 -19.65 10.73 -17.79
C ARG A 198 -19.91 10.49 -16.31
N LEU A 199 -18.89 10.66 -15.47
CA LEU A 199 -19.05 10.53 -14.02
C LEU A 199 -19.90 11.68 -13.45
N SER A 200 -19.67 12.92 -13.89
CA SER A 200 -20.46 14.08 -13.44
C SER A 200 -21.94 13.94 -13.78
N GLU A 201 -22.27 13.47 -14.98
CA GLU A 201 -23.63 13.17 -15.41
C GLU A 201 -24.24 12.03 -14.58
N ARG A 202 -23.51 10.92 -14.43
CA ARG A 202 -24.00 9.73 -13.72
C ARG A 202 -24.31 10.00 -12.25
N PHE A 203 -23.46 10.79 -11.57
CA PHE A 203 -23.57 11.05 -10.14
C PHE A 203 -24.26 12.39 -9.82
N PHE A 204 -24.77 13.08 -10.84
CA PHE A 204 -25.48 14.37 -10.73
C PHE A 204 -24.68 15.42 -9.95
N VAL A 205 -23.36 15.48 -10.18
CA VAL A 205 -22.43 16.40 -9.52
C VAL A 205 -21.61 17.14 -10.57
N SER A 206 -21.36 18.44 -10.36
CA SER A 206 -20.53 19.20 -11.29
C SER A 206 -19.09 18.62 -11.36
N LYS A 207 -18.45 18.70 -12.53
CA LYS A 207 -17.08 18.20 -12.77
C LYS A 207 -16.08 18.75 -11.77
N THR A 208 -16.17 20.04 -11.47
CA THR A 208 -15.30 20.73 -10.52
C THR A 208 -15.48 20.18 -9.10
N LYS A 209 -16.74 20.04 -8.67
CA LYS A 209 -17.05 19.48 -7.34
C LYS A 209 -16.55 18.03 -7.24
N LEU A 210 -16.88 17.19 -8.23
CA LEU A 210 -16.45 15.79 -8.27
C LEU A 210 -14.91 15.65 -8.21
N SER A 211 -14.18 16.43 -9.02
CA SER A 211 -12.71 16.41 -9.03
C SER A 211 -12.11 16.83 -7.69
N ASN A 212 -12.65 17.90 -7.10
CA ASN A 212 -12.15 18.45 -5.83
C ASN A 212 -12.46 17.50 -4.66
N ASP A 213 -13.69 16.99 -4.57
CA ASP A 213 -14.10 16.07 -3.49
C ASP A 213 -13.32 14.76 -3.58
N PHE A 214 -13.15 14.22 -4.80
CA PHE A 214 -12.35 13.01 -4.99
C PHE A 214 -10.89 13.22 -4.60
N LYS A 215 -10.27 14.32 -5.06
CA LYS A 215 -8.88 14.65 -4.72
C LYS A 215 -8.71 14.92 -3.23
N LYS A 216 -9.66 15.62 -2.61
CA LYS A 216 -9.65 15.87 -1.15
C LYS A 216 -9.76 14.56 -0.37
N ARG A 217 -10.56 13.61 -0.85
CA ARG A 217 -10.77 12.32 -0.19
C ARG A 217 -9.61 11.34 -0.39
N SER A 218 -9.04 11.27 -1.61
CA SER A 218 -8.07 10.24 -2.01
C SER A 218 -6.64 10.74 -2.14
N GLY A 219 -6.40 12.05 -2.09
CA GLY A 219 -5.10 12.64 -2.39
C GLY A 219 -4.70 12.58 -3.86
N MET A 220 -5.53 12.05 -4.76
CA MET A 220 -5.21 11.87 -6.18
C MET A 220 -6.38 12.20 -7.11
N THR A 221 -6.13 12.28 -8.42
CA THR A 221 -7.20 12.47 -9.40
C THR A 221 -7.91 11.16 -9.71
N ILE A 222 -9.16 11.24 -10.20
CA ILE A 222 -9.92 10.07 -10.67
C ILE A 222 -9.18 9.34 -11.79
N GLY A 223 -8.53 10.09 -12.71
CA GLY A 223 -7.70 9.48 -13.78
C GLY A 223 -6.51 8.70 -13.25
N THR A 224 -5.87 9.18 -12.20
CA THR A 224 -4.79 8.46 -11.51
C THR A 224 -5.34 7.19 -10.84
N PHE A 225 -6.48 7.27 -10.17
CA PHE A 225 -7.13 6.13 -9.55
C PHE A 225 -7.54 5.07 -10.59
N LEU A 226 -8.15 5.48 -11.71
CA LEU A 226 -8.47 4.57 -12.81
C LEU A 226 -7.22 3.88 -13.38
N MET A 227 -6.13 4.63 -13.54
CA MET A 227 -4.85 4.05 -13.99
C MET A 227 -4.34 2.99 -13.01
N MET A 228 -4.39 3.24 -11.70
CA MET A 228 -4.02 2.25 -10.67
C MET A 228 -4.85 0.97 -10.80
N THR A 229 -6.16 1.13 -10.85
CA THR A 229 -7.11 0.01 -10.99
C THR A 229 -6.78 -0.84 -12.21
N ARG A 230 -6.52 -0.21 -13.36
CA ARG A 230 -6.15 -0.90 -14.61
C ARG A 230 -4.81 -1.64 -14.48
N ILE A 231 -3.81 -1.03 -13.86
CA ILE A 231 -2.49 -1.67 -13.65
C ILE A 231 -2.62 -2.87 -12.71
N ASN A 232 -3.44 -2.78 -11.68
CA ASN A 232 -3.68 -3.91 -10.78
C ASN A 232 -4.29 -5.10 -11.53
N HIS A 233 -5.36 -4.87 -12.28
CA HIS A 233 -5.96 -5.93 -13.09
C HIS A 233 -4.99 -6.49 -14.14
N ALA A 234 -4.14 -5.61 -14.72
CA ALA A 234 -3.11 -6.06 -15.65
C ALA A 234 -2.08 -7.00 -14.99
N LYS A 235 -1.67 -6.72 -13.74
CA LYS A 235 -0.77 -7.61 -12.98
C LYS A 235 -1.39 -8.99 -12.76
N VAL A 236 -2.68 -9.06 -12.42
CA VAL A 236 -3.40 -10.33 -12.24
C VAL A 236 -3.44 -11.11 -13.55
N LEU A 237 -3.84 -10.48 -14.65
CA LEU A 237 -3.88 -11.12 -15.96
C LEU A 237 -2.52 -11.59 -16.46
N LEU A 238 -1.46 -10.80 -16.24
CA LEU A 238 -0.09 -11.19 -16.55
C LEU A 238 0.35 -12.41 -15.74
N LYS A 239 0.02 -12.47 -14.45
CA LYS A 239 0.29 -13.63 -13.59
C LYS A 239 -0.44 -14.89 -14.08
N GLN A 240 -1.63 -14.74 -14.67
CA GLN A 240 -2.41 -15.82 -15.29
C GLN A 240 -1.87 -16.22 -16.68
N GLY A 241 -0.80 -15.60 -17.18
CA GLY A 241 -0.16 -15.96 -18.44
C GLY A 241 -0.76 -15.32 -19.70
N TYR A 242 -1.67 -14.35 -19.56
CA TYR A 242 -2.23 -13.65 -20.73
C TYR A 242 -1.15 -12.87 -21.49
N ARG A 243 -1.23 -12.86 -22.83
CA ARG A 243 -0.34 -12.08 -23.69
C ARG A 243 -0.51 -10.57 -23.43
N VAL A 244 0.58 -9.83 -23.51
CA VAL A 244 0.64 -8.38 -23.19
C VAL A 244 -0.39 -7.58 -24.00
N GLU A 245 -0.57 -7.89 -25.28
CA GLU A 245 -1.56 -7.23 -26.16
C GLU A 245 -2.99 -7.47 -25.65
N ARG A 246 -3.29 -8.69 -25.24
CA ARG A 246 -4.61 -9.07 -24.72
C ARG A 246 -4.86 -8.39 -23.37
N VAL A 247 -3.86 -8.32 -22.52
CA VAL A 247 -3.94 -7.60 -21.24
C VAL A 247 -4.24 -6.12 -21.45
N ALA A 248 -3.56 -5.46 -22.40
CA ALA A 248 -3.83 -4.06 -22.72
C ALA A 248 -5.30 -3.84 -23.11
N GLN A 249 -5.87 -4.71 -23.95
CA GLN A 249 -7.27 -4.64 -24.36
C GLN A 249 -8.23 -4.85 -23.18
N LEU A 250 -8.03 -5.93 -22.41
CA LEU A 250 -8.88 -6.28 -21.27
C LEU A 250 -8.85 -5.22 -20.17
N CYS A 251 -7.75 -4.47 -20.05
CA CYS A 251 -7.62 -3.39 -19.10
C CYS A 251 -8.06 -2.00 -19.65
N GLY A 252 -8.67 -1.95 -20.83
CA GLY A 252 -9.24 -0.73 -21.40
C GLY A 252 -8.19 0.30 -21.85
N TYR A 253 -7.00 -0.15 -22.26
CA TYR A 253 -6.00 0.71 -22.87
C TYR A 253 -6.24 0.86 -24.38
N PRO A 254 -6.06 2.08 -24.94
CA PRO A 254 -6.32 2.32 -26.36
C PRO A 254 -5.30 1.65 -27.30
N GLY A 255 -4.18 1.14 -26.75
CA GLY A 255 -3.16 0.45 -27.51
C GLY A 255 -2.04 -0.10 -26.63
N THR A 256 -1.42 -1.18 -27.11
CA THR A 256 -0.38 -1.92 -26.40
C THR A 256 0.84 -1.05 -26.05
N SER A 257 1.28 -0.19 -26.95
CA SER A 257 2.45 0.69 -26.72
C SER A 257 2.19 1.67 -25.57
N PHE A 258 0.99 2.24 -25.48
CA PHE A 258 0.61 3.12 -24.37
C PHE A 258 0.53 2.36 -23.05
N PHE A 259 -0.03 1.16 -23.06
CA PHE A 259 -0.06 0.25 -21.92
C PHE A 259 1.34 -0.05 -21.40
N ILE A 260 2.27 -0.51 -22.29
CA ILE A 260 3.65 -0.85 -21.91
C ILE A 260 4.37 0.33 -21.26
N LYS A 261 4.25 1.54 -21.84
CA LYS A 261 4.84 2.76 -21.27
C LYS A 261 4.26 3.09 -19.90
N THR A 262 2.94 3.00 -19.75
CA THR A 262 2.25 3.27 -18.49
C THR A 262 2.62 2.25 -17.44
N PHE A 263 2.58 0.97 -17.77
CA PHE A 263 2.93 -0.13 -16.85
C PHE A 263 4.39 0.01 -16.36
N LYS A 264 5.35 0.26 -17.27
CA LYS A 264 6.76 0.46 -16.91
C LYS A 264 6.95 1.70 -16.03
N ARG A 265 6.28 2.81 -16.33
CA ARG A 265 6.37 4.03 -15.52
C ARG A 265 5.90 3.80 -14.09
N VAL A 266 4.87 2.98 -13.92
CA VAL A 266 4.19 2.71 -12.65
C VAL A 266 4.90 1.64 -11.83
N THR A 267 5.30 0.53 -12.47
CA THR A 267 5.85 -0.65 -11.80
C THR A 267 7.37 -0.74 -11.87
N GLN A 268 8.02 0.16 -12.60
CA GLN A 268 9.45 0.14 -12.95
C GLN A 268 9.89 -1.08 -13.79
N LEU A 269 8.95 -1.97 -14.15
CA LEU A 269 9.18 -3.17 -14.94
C LEU A 269 8.34 -3.12 -16.23
N THR A 270 8.83 -3.71 -17.31
CA THR A 270 7.97 -3.96 -18.46
C THR A 270 6.95 -5.08 -18.13
N PRO A 271 5.76 -5.12 -18.77
CA PRO A 271 4.78 -6.20 -18.54
C PRO A 271 5.39 -7.58 -18.74
N LEU A 272 6.20 -7.78 -19.76
CA LEU A 272 6.87 -9.06 -20.05
C LEU A 272 7.86 -9.45 -18.94
N LYS A 273 8.68 -8.51 -18.46
CA LYS A 273 9.61 -8.76 -17.35
C LYS A 273 8.87 -9.05 -16.05
N TYR A 274 7.80 -8.33 -15.78
CA TYR A 274 6.92 -8.61 -14.64
C TYR A 274 6.36 -10.03 -14.71
N GLN A 275 5.81 -10.42 -15.87
CA GLN A 275 5.28 -11.76 -16.10
C GLN A 275 6.32 -12.85 -15.85
N GLN A 276 7.53 -12.70 -16.36
CA GLN A 276 8.63 -13.64 -16.13
C GLN A 276 8.94 -13.82 -14.63
N ILE A 277 9.02 -12.74 -13.87
CA ILE A 277 9.31 -12.79 -12.43
C ILE A 277 8.19 -13.52 -11.65
N VAL A 278 6.92 -13.27 -12.00
CA VAL A 278 5.80 -13.86 -11.24
C VAL A 278 5.40 -15.25 -11.71
N SER A 279 5.88 -15.71 -12.88
CA SER A 279 5.63 -17.05 -13.40
C SER A 279 6.66 -18.11 -12.94
N ILE A 280 7.72 -17.69 -12.25
CA ILE A 280 8.80 -18.56 -11.73
C ILE A 280 8.42 -19.17 -10.34
N LYS A 281 7.19 -18.95 -9.88
CA LYS A 281 6.71 -19.52 -8.60
C LYS A 281 5.78 -20.69 -8.85
#